data_f03e534d1314d0c7a71929ce27b0cc9d
#
_entry.id   f03e534d1314d0c7a71929ce27b0cc9d
#
_cell.length_a   1.000
_cell.length_b   1.000
_cell.length_c   1.000
_cell.angle_alpha   90.00
_cell.angle_beta   90.00
_cell.angle_gamma   90.00
#
_symmetry.space_group_name_H-M   'P 1'
#
loop_
_entity.id
_entity.type
_entity.pdbx_description
1 polymer ?
#
loop_
_entity_poly.entity_id
_entity_poly.type
_entity_poly.pdbx_seq_one_letter_code
_entity_poly.pdbx_strand_id
1 'polypeptide(L)'
;MLNNTQFGEIPNRRGDAMKKVLVIDDNPTIVELIKYAVNLQGRYDVVVAYDGVEGLERIYVEQPDCVIIDVKMPRMDGYQLARCLRGDPRTLNVPLIILSAMTREQDQMTGYLSGVDEYLTKPFKPSALNAAIERVILLTPADRQRRIEQLAQGHAGRE
;
A
#
# COMPACT_ATOMS: atom_id res chain seq x y z
N MET A 1 -5.35 -54.94 9.18
CA MET A 1 -4.41 -53.82 8.96
C MET A 1 -5.08 -52.81 8.03
N LEU A 2 -5.69 -51.81 8.58
CA LEU A 2 -6.25 -50.70 7.81
C LEU A 2 -5.21 -49.59 7.78
N ASN A 3 -4.63 -49.36 6.60
CA ASN A 3 -3.71 -48.24 6.39
C ASN A 3 -4.44 -46.92 6.55
N ASN A 4 -4.10 -46.27 7.61
CA ASN A 4 -4.51 -44.90 7.91
C ASN A 4 -3.58 -43.97 7.09
N THR A 5 -3.91 -43.71 5.85
CA THR A 5 -3.21 -42.71 5.07
C THR A 5 -4.18 -42.05 4.13
N GLN A 6 -4.55 -40.87 4.46
CA GLN A 6 -4.94 -39.74 3.63
C GLN A 6 -6.03 -38.89 4.31
N PHE A 7 -5.66 -38.30 5.43
CA PHE A 7 -6.19 -36.96 5.63
C PHE A 7 -5.30 -36.05 4.78
N GLY A 8 -5.75 -35.81 3.57
CA GLY A 8 -5.17 -34.78 2.73
C GLY A 8 -5.12 -33.48 3.54
N GLU A 9 -3.93 -32.93 3.65
CA GLU A 9 -3.74 -31.58 4.21
C GLU A 9 -4.75 -30.69 3.50
N ILE A 10 -5.65 -30.09 4.26
CA ILE A 10 -6.51 -29.03 3.75
C ILE A 10 -5.55 -27.92 3.31
N PRO A 11 -5.43 -27.61 2.01
CA PRO A 11 -4.54 -26.56 1.58
C PRO A 11 -4.93 -25.30 2.34
N ASN A 12 -3.95 -24.70 3.00
CA ASN A 12 -4.11 -23.45 3.70
C ASN A 12 -4.55 -22.41 2.67
N ARG A 13 -5.85 -22.24 2.52
CA ARG A 13 -6.47 -21.36 1.51
C ARG A 13 -6.02 -19.91 1.56
N ARG A 14 -5.21 -19.53 2.55
CA ARG A 14 -4.57 -18.21 2.66
C ARG A 14 -3.21 -18.13 1.98
N GLY A 15 -2.60 -19.26 1.58
CA GLY A 15 -1.30 -19.30 0.91
C GLY A 15 -1.35 -19.16 -0.60
N ASP A 16 -2.47 -19.56 -1.22
CA ASP A 16 -2.61 -19.63 -2.69
C ASP A 16 -3.52 -18.55 -3.31
N ALA A 17 -4.19 -17.73 -2.50
CA ALA A 17 -4.99 -16.63 -3.01
C ALA A 17 -4.07 -15.49 -3.52
N MET A 18 -4.36 -14.98 -4.71
CA MET A 18 -3.66 -13.80 -5.23
C MET A 18 -3.72 -12.65 -4.23
N LYS A 19 -2.58 -12.01 -3.99
CA LYS A 19 -2.51 -10.80 -3.17
C LYS A 19 -3.34 -9.69 -3.81
N LYS A 20 -4.06 -8.95 -2.99
CA LYS A 20 -4.95 -7.87 -3.44
C LYS A 20 -4.28 -6.52 -3.29
N VAL A 21 -4.27 -5.74 -4.36
CA VAL A 21 -3.77 -4.36 -4.40
C VAL A 21 -4.94 -3.42 -4.67
N LEU A 22 -5.16 -2.48 -3.77
CA LEU A 22 -6.15 -1.41 -3.96
C LEU A 22 -5.45 -0.16 -4.49
N VAL A 23 -5.97 0.40 -5.57
CA VAL A 23 -5.51 1.66 -6.18
C VAL A 23 -6.54 2.74 -5.93
N ILE A 24 -6.12 3.85 -5.34
CA ILE A 24 -6.98 5.00 -5.03
C ILE A 24 -6.42 6.25 -5.72
N ASP A 25 -7.10 6.69 -6.76
CA ASP A 25 -6.76 7.89 -7.53
C ASP A 25 -8.02 8.42 -8.21
N ASP A 26 -8.24 9.73 -8.20
CA ASP A 26 -9.42 10.36 -8.81
C ASP A 26 -9.33 10.48 -10.34
N ASN A 27 -8.17 10.23 -10.93
CA ASN A 27 -7.96 10.25 -12.37
C ASN A 27 -8.09 8.84 -12.98
N PRO A 28 -9.18 8.54 -13.74
CA PRO A 28 -9.39 7.21 -14.31
C PRO A 28 -8.26 6.75 -15.25
N THR A 29 -7.63 7.67 -15.96
CA THR A 29 -6.51 7.35 -16.87
C THR A 29 -5.29 6.85 -16.09
N ILE A 30 -4.98 7.50 -14.97
CA ILE A 30 -3.88 7.07 -14.07
C ILE A 30 -4.20 5.73 -13.44
N VAL A 31 -5.44 5.53 -13.00
CA VAL A 31 -5.91 4.24 -12.45
C VAL A 31 -5.67 3.10 -13.43
N GLU A 32 -6.07 3.27 -14.69
CA GLU A 32 -5.87 2.25 -15.73
C GLU A 32 -4.38 1.98 -16.00
N LEU A 33 -3.56 3.03 -15.99
CA LEU A 33 -2.11 2.90 -16.15
C LEU A 33 -1.47 2.11 -15.00
N ILE A 34 -1.88 2.40 -13.77
CA ILE A 34 -1.41 1.68 -12.58
C ILE A 34 -1.88 0.21 -12.62
N LYS A 35 -3.14 -0.03 -12.94
CA LYS A 35 -3.67 -1.40 -13.12
C LYS A 35 -2.85 -2.20 -14.12
N TYR A 36 -2.59 -1.60 -15.27
CA TYR A 36 -1.77 -2.24 -16.29
C TYR A 36 -0.37 -2.58 -15.76
N ALA A 37 0.29 -1.62 -15.12
CA ALA A 37 1.63 -1.82 -14.56
C ALA A 37 1.66 -2.92 -13.50
N VAL A 38 0.68 -2.95 -12.60
CA VAL A 38 0.56 -3.97 -11.53
C VAL A 38 0.26 -5.35 -12.10
N ASN A 39 -0.57 -5.41 -13.14
CA ASN A 39 -0.98 -6.67 -13.76
C ASN A 39 0.04 -7.28 -14.73
N LEU A 40 1.10 -6.57 -15.10
CA LEU A 40 2.11 -7.08 -16.05
C LEU A 40 2.69 -8.46 -15.68
N GLN A 41 2.77 -8.76 -14.40
CA GLN A 41 3.29 -10.03 -13.91
C GLN A 41 2.19 -11.02 -13.49
N GLY A 42 0.92 -10.63 -13.54
CA GLY A 42 -0.22 -11.48 -13.19
C GLY A 42 -0.24 -11.98 -11.74
N ARG A 43 0.41 -11.25 -10.82
CA ARG A 43 0.59 -11.68 -9.42
C ARG A 43 -0.47 -11.14 -8.47
N TYR A 44 -1.19 -10.09 -8.86
CA TYR A 44 -2.06 -9.34 -7.98
C TYR A 44 -3.48 -9.25 -8.54
N ASP A 45 -4.45 -9.31 -7.64
CA ASP A 45 -5.83 -8.91 -7.90
C ASP A 45 -5.96 -7.41 -7.62
N VAL A 46 -6.37 -6.63 -8.61
CA VAL A 46 -6.42 -5.16 -8.52
C VAL A 46 -7.83 -4.68 -8.33
N VAL A 47 -8.06 -3.97 -7.23
CA VAL A 47 -9.31 -3.28 -6.91
C VAL A 47 -9.07 -1.77 -7.01
N VAL A 48 -10.08 -1.01 -7.36
CA VAL A 48 -9.98 0.43 -7.62
C VAL A 48 -10.98 1.22 -6.79
N ALA A 49 -10.56 2.40 -6.34
CA ALA A 49 -11.41 3.45 -5.81
C ALA A 49 -11.01 4.81 -6.40
N TYR A 50 -11.96 5.70 -6.58
CA TYR A 50 -11.74 6.97 -7.29
C TYR A 50 -11.73 8.20 -6.38
N ASP A 51 -11.88 8.02 -5.09
CA ASP A 51 -11.68 9.05 -4.07
C ASP A 51 -11.31 8.44 -2.72
N GLY A 52 -10.91 9.28 -1.77
CA GLY A 52 -10.45 8.83 -0.46
C GLY A 52 -11.54 8.19 0.39
N VAL A 53 -12.79 8.63 0.26
CA VAL A 53 -13.93 8.05 0.99
C VAL A 53 -14.26 6.66 0.48
N GLU A 54 -14.40 6.51 -0.84
CA GLU A 54 -14.56 5.20 -1.47
C GLU A 54 -13.39 4.28 -1.15
N GLY A 55 -12.17 4.81 -1.18
CA GLY A 55 -10.96 4.09 -0.81
C GLY A 55 -11.01 3.53 0.60
N LEU A 56 -11.44 4.34 1.57
CA LEU A 56 -11.60 3.92 2.95
C LEU A 56 -12.62 2.78 3.08
N GLU A 57 -13.78 2.91 2.45
CA GLU A 57 -14.80 1.85 2.42
C GLU A 57 -14.26 0.55 1.82
N ARG A 58 -13.56 0.65 0.69
CA ARG A 58 -12.93 -0.50 0.02
C ARG A 58 -11.90 -1.19 0.90
N ILE A 59 -11.12 -0.46 1.66
CA ILE A 59 -10.12 -1.05 2.57
C ILE A 59 -10.79 -1.96 3.60
N TYR A 60 -11.89 -1.53 4.19
CA TYR A 60 -12.61 -2.35 5.17
C TYR A 60 -13.27 -3.60 4.56
N VAL A 61 -13.85 -3.46 3.37
CA VAL A 61 -14.54 -4.57 2.68
C VAL A 61 -13.56 -5.56 2.07
N GLU A 62 -12.59 -5.05 1.33
CA GLU A 62 -11.69 -5.86 0.51
C GLU A 62 -10.48 -6.40 1.29
N GLN A 63 -10.09 -5.75 2.38
CA GLN A 63 -8.91 -6.09 3.18
C GLN A 63 -7.66 -6.29 2.31
N PRO A 64 -7.23 -5.26 1.56
CA PRO A 64 -6.12 -5.39 0.61
C PRO A 64 -4.80 -5.69 1.32
N ASP A 65 -3.90 -6.33 0.61
CA ASP A 65 -2.52 -6.59 1.05
C ASP A 65 -1.60 -5.39 0.83
N CYS A 66 -2.00 -4.46 -0.03
CA CYS A 66 -1.29 -3.21 -0.30
C CYS A 66 -2.26 -2.16 -0.84
N VAL A 67 -2.06 -0.90 -0.48
CA VAL A 67 -2.83 0.24 -0.98
C VAL A 67 -1.89 1.24 -1.64
N ILE A 68 -2.19 1.62 -2.88
CA ILE A 68 -1.52 2.67 -3.63
C ILE A 68 -2.43 3.88 -3.66
N ILE A 69 -1.94 5.02 -3.18
CA ILE A 69 -2.75 6.22 -2.96
C ILE A 69 -2.13 7.42 -3.68
N ASP A 70 -2.92 8.15 -4.48
CA ASP A 70 -2.54 9.49 -4.95
C ASP A 70 -2.72 10.53 -3.84
N VAL A 71 -1.84 11.54 -3.81
CA VAL A 71 -1.92 12.62 -2.80
C VAL A 71 -3.07 13.56 -3.10
N LYS A 72 -3.16 14.07 -4.33
CA LYS A 72 -4.12 15.11 -4.70
C LYS A 72 -5.46 14.52 -5.10
N MET A 73 -6.37 14.44 -4.14
CA MET A 73 -7.75 14.05 -4.36
C MET A 73 -8.71 15.04 -3.72
N PRO A 74 -9.91 15.26 -4.28
CA PRO A 74 -10.90 16.13 -3.67
C PRO A 74 -11.41 15.55 -2.34
N ARG A 75 -11.79 16.41 -1.41
CA ARG A 75 -12.38 16.09 -0.09
C ARG A 75 -11.43 15.46 0.92
N MET A 76 -10.70 14.42 0.56
CA MET A 76 -9.72 13.74 1.39
C MET A 76 -8.47 13.47 0.56
N ASP A 77 -7.34 14.09 0.91
CA ASP A 77 -6.07 13.82 0.25
C ASP A 77 -5.41 12.51 0.74
N GLY A 78 -4.39 12.05 0.03
CA GLY A 78 -3.72 10.80 0.34
C GLY A 78 -3.05 10.77 1.72
N TYR A 79 -2.55 11.91 2.20
CA TYR A 79 -1.94 11.99 3.54
C TYR A 79 -2.98 11.92 4.64
N GLN A 80 -4.13 12.55 4.46
CA GLN A 80 -5.26 12.46 5.38
C GLN A 80 -5.77 11.02 5.48
N LEU A 81 -5.91 10.35 4.34
CA LEU A 81 -6.30 8.94 4.30
C LEU A 81 -5.29 8.05 5.04
N ALA A 82 -3.99 8.25 4.79
CA ALA A 82 -2.93 7.51 5.47
C ALA A 82 -3.00 7.69 7.00
N ARG A 83 -3.19 8.92 7.48
CA ARG A 83 -3.36 9.19 8.92
C ARG A 83 -4.59 8.51 9.50
N CYS A 84 -5.72 8.52 8.79
CA CYS A 84 -6.93 7.80 9.21
C CYS A 84 -6.66 6.30 9.36
N LEU A 85 -5.98 5.70 8.41
CA LEU A 85 -5.66 4.27 8.44
C LEU A 85 -4.72 3.92 9.59
N ARG A 86 -3.74 4.75 9.87
CA ARG A 86 -2.78 4.53 10.97
C ARG A 86 -3.38 4.78 12.35
N GLY A 87 -4.48 5.51 12.42
CA GLY A 87 -5.23 5.76 13.67
C GLY A 87 -6.25 4.68 14.03
N ASP A 88 -6.51 3.71 13.16
CA ASP A 88 -7.47 2.62 13.39
C ASP A 88 -6.74 1.29 13.56
N PRO A 89 -6.91 0.57 14.69
CA PRO A 89 -6.28 -0.74 14.92
C PRO A 89 -6.57 -1.77 13.81
N ARG A 90 -7.71 -1.67 13.13
CA ARG A 90 -8.11 -2.59 12.05
C ARG A 90 -7.31 -2.39 10.77
N THR A 91 -6.74 -1.20 10.56
CA THR A 91 -6.03 -0.81 9.35
C THR A 91 -4.59 -0.34 9.61
N LEU A 92 -4.18 -0.32 10.86
CA LEU A 92 -2.88 0.18 11.32
C LEU A 92 -1.69 -0.41 10.55
N ASN A 93 -1.77 -1.67 10.16
CA ASN A 93 -0.68 -2.41 9.54
C ASN A 93 -0.86 -2.61 8.02
N VAL A 94 -1.85 -2.00 7.40
CA VAL A 94 -2.03 -2.09 5.94
C VAL A 94 -0.85 -1.41 5.24
N PRO A 95 -0.15 -2.11 4.33
CA PRO A 95 0.94 -1.53 3.56
C PRO A 95 0.45 -0.39 2.67
N LEU A 96 1.11 0.77 2.74
CA LEU A 96 0.72 1.99 2.03
C LEU A 96 1.86 2.51 1.15
N ILE A 97 1.55 2.78 -0.12
CA ILE A 97 2.41 3.46 -1.08
C ILE A 97 1.73 4.75 -1.52
N ILE A 98 2.42 5.88 -1.41
CA ILE A 98 2.03 7.12 -2.07
C ILE A 98 2.64 7.16 -3.47
N LEU A 99 1.82 7.47 -4.48
CA LEU A 99 2.23 7.69 -5.85
C LEU A 99 1.81 9.10 -6.25
N SER A 100 2.77 10.03 -6.41
CA SER A 100 2.50 11.45 -6.58
C SER A 100 3.44 12.13 -7.56
N ALA A 101 2.98 13.21 -8.17
CA ALA A 101 3.83 14.11 -8.97
C ALA A 101 4.72 15.03 -8.11
N MET A 102 4.55 15.06 -6.79
CA MET A 102 5.35 15.88 -5.88
C MET A 102 6.73 15.29 -5.69
N THR A 103 7.76 16.10 -5.99
CA THR A 103 9.17 15.67 -5.96
C THR A 103 9.98 16.29 -4.84
N ARG A 104 9.44 17.28 -4.11
CA ARG A 104 10.14 17.98 -3.04
C ARG A 104 10.41 17.04 -1.87
N GLU A 105 11.58 17.14 -1.29
CA GLU A 105 11.97 16.35 -0.09
C GLU A 105 10.98 16.54 1.06
N GLN A 106 10.46 17.77 1.25
CA GLN A 106 9.46 18.07 2.26
C GLN A 106 8.14 17.31 2.03
N ASP A 107 7.70 17.19 0.77
CA ASP A 107 6.48 16.45 0.43
C ASP A 107 6.63 14.96 0.70
N GLN A 108 7.79 14.40 0.37
CA GLN A 108 8.12 13.02 0.68
C GLN A 108 8.19 12.77 2.19
N MET A 109 8.80 13.69 2.94
CA MET A 109 8.86 13.62 4.39
C MET A 109 7.46 13.66 5.01
N THR A 110 6.58 14.55 4.54
CA THR A 110 5.18 14.61 4.95
C THR A 110 4.48 13.27 4.71
N GLY A 111 4.76 12.63 3.59
CA GLY A 111 4.26 11.28 3.29
C GLY A 111 4.67 10.27 4.35
N TYR A 112 5.95 10.15 4.61
CA TYR A 112 6.46 9.19 5.62
C TYR A 112 5.95 9.49 7.03
N LEU A 113 5.89 10.77 7.43
CA LEU A 113 5.32 11.19 8.72
C LEU A 113 3.81 10.93 8.82
N SER A 114 3.11 10.85 7.70
CA SER A 114 1.70 10.44 7.65
C SER A 114 1.49 8.94 7.84
N GLY A 115 2.57 8.16 7.87
CA GLY A 115 2.57 6.74 8.11
C GLY A 115 2.57 5.87 6.85
N VAL A 116 2.90 6.43 5.68
CA VAL A 116 3.10 5.62 4.46
C VAL A 116 4.42 4.86 4.52
N ASP A 117 4.45 3.70 3.88
CA ASP A 117 5.62 2.83 3.90
C ASP A 117 6.60 3.17 2.77
N GLU A 118 6.10 3.64 1.65
CA GLU A 118 6.90 4.00 0.49
C GLU A 118 6.30 5.17 -0.28
N TYR A 119 7.16 6.00 -0.89
CA TYR A 119 6.78 7.14 -1.70
C TYR A 119 7.40 7.02 -3.08
N LEU A 120 6.59 6.98 -4.13
CA LEU A 120 7.03 6.99 -5.52
C LEU A 120 6.56 8.25 -6.23
N THR A 121 7.43 8.81 -7.07
CA THR A 121 7.11 9.98 -7.90
C THR A 121 6.61 9.57 -9.28
N LYS A 122 5.61 10.31 -9.78
CA LYS A 122 5.16 10.23 -11.18
C LYS A 122 6.08 11.08 -12.07
N PRO A 123 6.45 10.63 -13.27
CA PRO A 123 6.15 9.34 -13.88
C PRO A 123 6.94 8.19 -13.24
N PHE A 124 6.34 7.03 -13.16
CA PHE A 124 6.96 5.85 -12.58
C PHE A 124 7.25 4.77 -13.64
N LYS A 125 8.24 3.94 -13.37
CA LYS A 125 8.46 2.72 -14.15
C LYS A 125 7.63 1.58 -13.56
N PRO A 126 6.95 0.74 -14.37
CA PRO A 126 6.22 -0.42 -13.87
C PRO A 126 7.06 -1.34 -12.97
N SER A 127 8.32 -1.54 -13.30
CA SER A 127 9.26 -2.32 -12.48
C SER A 127 9.50 -1.72 -11.09
N ALA A 128 9.60 -0.39 -11.00
CA ALA A 128 9.78 0.32 -9.74
C ALA A 128 8.53 0.21 -8.84
N LEU A 129 7.34 0.32 -9.44
CA LEU A 129 6.08 0.17 -8.73
C LEU A 129 5.91 -1.27 -8.20
N ASN A 130 6.15 -2.27 -9.02
CA ASN A 130 6.06 -3.67 -8.61
C ASN A 130 7.09 -4.02 -7.52
N ALA A 131 8.32 -3.50 -7.61
CA ALA A 131 9.33 -3.66 -6.57
C ALA A 131 8.91 -3.02 -5.25
N ALA A 132 8.28 -1.83 -5.29
CA ALA A 132 7.75 -1.17 -4.10
C ALA A 132 6.63 -1.99 -3.44
N ILE A 133 5.71 -2.53 -4.23
CA ILE A 133 4.63 -3.41 -3.73
C ILE A 133 5.23 -4.63 -3.01
N GLU A 134 6.18 -5.30 -3.62
CA GLU A 134 6.86 -6.45 -3.01
C GLU A 134 7.52 -6.10 -1.68
N ARG A 135 8.21 -4.94 -1.60
CA ARG A 135 8.87 -4.50 -0.37
C ARG A 135 7.87 -4.21 0.75
N VAL A 136 6.81 -3.47 0.47
CA VAL A 136 5.87 -3.04 1.53
C VAL A 136 5.02 -4.18 2.06
N ILE A 137 4.67 -5.15 1.23
CA ILE A 137 3.93 -6.35 1.67
C ILE A 137 4.72 -7.16 2.71
N LEU A 138 6.04 -7.16 2.61
CA LEU A 138 6.93 -7.89 3.52
C LEU A 138 7.24 -7.13 4.82
N LEU A 139 6.89 -5.84 4.94
CA LEU A 139 7.16 -5.04 6.12
C LEU A 139 6.37 -5.53 7.33
N THR A 140 7.07 -5.74 8.44
CA THR A 140 6.47 -5.99 9.73
C THR A 140 6.14 -4.68 10.46
N PRO A 141 5.27 -4.69 11.50
CA PRO A 141 5.06 -3.52 12.35
C PRO A 141 6.37 -2.99 12.98
N ALA A 142 7.29 -3.89 13.35
CA ALA A 142 8.59 -3.52 13.89
C ALA A 142 9.47 -2.80 12.86
N ASP A 143 9.42 -3.20 11.60
CA ASP A 143 10.13 -2.52 10.51
C ASP A 143 9.61 -1.10 10.32
N ARG A 144 8.30 -0.89 10.39
CA ARG A 144 7.69 0.44 10.29
C ARG A 144 8.09 1.35 11.44
N GLN A 145 8.09 0.84 12.65
CA GLN A 145 8.51 1.57 13.83
C GLN A 145 9.96 2.03 13.71
N ARG A 146 10.86 1.16 13.30
CA ARG A 146 12.27 1.51 13.06
C ARG A 146 12.46 2.60 12.02
N ARG A 147 11.68 2.59 10.93
CA ARG A 147 11.71 3.64 9.91
C ARG A 147 11.31 5.00 10.47
N ILE A 148 10.24 5.06 11.24
CA ILE A 148 9.78 6.30 11.88
C ILE A 148 10.86 6.86 12.81
N GLU A 149 11.48 6.02 13.62
CA GLU A 149 12.56 6.41 14.53
C GLU A 149 13.79 6.95 13.78
N GLN A 150 14.18 6.30 12.68
CA GLN A 150 15.28 6.77 11.82
C GLN A 150 14.99 8.13 11.19
N LEU A 151 13.76 8.35 10.71
CA LEU A 151 13.35 9.64 10.15
C LEU A 151 13.35 10.76 11.21
N ALA A 152 12.90 10.47 12.43
CA ALA A 152 12.92 11.41 13.53
C ALA A 152 14.35 11.80 13.94
N GLN A 153 15.27 10.85 13.98
CA GLN A 153 16.67 11.09 14.30
C GLN A 153 17.43 11.86 13.21
N GLY A 154 17.13 11.61 11.94
CA GLY A 154 17.72 12.32 10.80
C GLY A 154 17.33 13.80 10.75
N HIS A 155 16.21 14.20 11.35
CA HIS A 155 15.77 15.59 11.46
C HIS A 155 16.43 16.33 12.63
N ALA A 156 16.69 15.65 13.73
CA ALA A 156 17.34 16.27 14.91
C ALA A 156 18.81 16.63 14.68
N GLY A 157 19.45 16.12 13.66
CA GLY A 157 20.84 16.38 13.31
C GLY A 157 21.08 17.48 12.28
N ARG A 158 20.02 18.17 11.81
CA ARG A 158 20.09 19.25 10.80
C ARG A 158 19.71 20.64 11.32
N GLU A 159 19.61 20.82 12.61
CA GLU A 159 19.51 22.15 13.23
C GLU A 159 20.89 22.79 13.46
#